data_6a74711b2e12fc1993d3b8df3c3ea52d
#
_entry.id   6a74711b2e12fc1993d3b8df3c3ea52d
#
_cell.length_a   1.000
_cell.length_b   1.000
_cell.length_c   1.000
_cell.angle_alpha   90.00
_cell.angle_beta   90.00
_cell.angle_gamma   90.00
#
_symmetry.space_group_name_H-M   'P 1'
#
loop_
_entity.id
_entity.type
_entity.pdbx_description
1 polymer ?
#
loop_
_entity_poly.entity_id
_entity_poly.type
_entity_poly.pdbx_seq_one_letter_code
_entity_poly.pdbx_strand_id
1 'polypeptide(L)'
;MALEVQQPLAAVTTKSVNQEVLEEIIRRVVETARPERIILFGSAARGEMGPNSDVDLLVIKRGKYDRGGLTEKIYLSLHGVGEAVDVVVVTPEQAEKHRETHWMVICPALREGREVYHS
;
A
#
# COMPACT_ATOMS: atom_id res chain seq x y z
N MET A 1 -27.04 19.02 9.42
CA MET A 1 -26.54 19.05 9.19
C MET A 1 -25.54 19.05 8.98
N ALA A 2 -25.36 19.45 9.01
CA ALA A 2 -24.52 19.61 8.73
C ALA A 2 -23.60 19.36 8.85
N LEU A 3 -23.63 19.27 9.17
CA LEU A 3 -22.76 19.07 9.24
C LEU A 3 -22.03 18.50 8.80
N GLU A 4 -22.43 18.12 8.65
CA GLU A 4 -21.70 17.68 8.22
C GLU A 4 -20.89 17.82 7.55
N VAL A 5 -21.20 18.25 7.45
CA VAL A 5 -20.48 18.60 6.79
C VAL A 5 -19.41 19.07 6.95
N GLN A 6 -19.35 19.22 7.44
CA GLN A 6 -18.33 19.72 7.74
C GLN A 6 -17.29 18.93 7.90
N GLN A 7 -17.49 18.12 8.23
CA GLN A 7 -16.64 17.21 8.29
C GLN A 7 -15.73 17.11 7.23
N PRO A 8 -16.06 17.40 6.21
CA PRO A 8 -15.16 17.44 5.11
C PRO A 8 -13.97 18.30 5.32
N LEU A 9 -14.16 19.26 6.16
CA LEU A 9 -13.08 20.12 6.43
C LEU A 9 -11.93 19.40 7.04
N ALA A 10 -12.23 18.51 7.93
CA ALA A 10 -11.21 17.74 8.53
C ALA A 10 -10.50 16.89 7.49
N ALA A 11 -11.25 16.41 6.54
CA ALA A 11 -10.65 15.64 5.48
C ALA A 11 -9.72 16.49 4.64
N VAL A 12 -9.97 17.75 4.53
CA VAL A 12 -9.10 18.64 3.80
C VAL A 12 -7.74 18.72 4.47
N THR A 13 -7.69 18.72 5.79
CA THR A 13 -6.43 18.83 6.49
C THR A 13 -5.77 17.49 6.72
N THR A 14 -6.55 16.43 6.76
CA THR A 14 -6.00 15.08 7.00
C THR A 14 -5.64 14.45 5.68
N LYS A 15 -4.39 14.10 5.52
CA LYS A 15 -3.90 13.61 4.24
C LYS A 15 -3.76 12.10 4.26
N SER A 16 -4.85 11.41 3.99
CA SER A 16 -4.81 9.97 3.83
C SER A 16 -5.39 9.63 2.47
N VAL A 17 -5.13 8.42 2.01
CA VAL A 17 -5.64 7.98 0.73
C VAL A 17 -7.15 7.80 0.83
N ASN A 18 -7.87 8.15 -0.23
CA ASN A 18 -9.31 7.95 -0.28
C ASN A 18 -9.62 6.48 -0.14
N GLN A 19 -10.58 6.13 0.72
CA GLN A 19 -10.87 4.74 1.02
C GLN A 19 -11.33 3.96 -0.23
N GLU A 20 -12.13 4.58 -1.06
CA GLU A 20 -12.60 3.91 -2.28
C GLU A 20 -11.45 3.65 -3.25
N VAL A 21 -10.54 4.60 -3.37
CA VAL A 21 -9.37 4.44 -4.21
C VAL A 21 -8.47 3.35 -3.66
N LEU A 22 -8.27 3.33 -2.35
CA LEU A 22 -7.45 2.31 -1.72
C LEU A 22 -8.04 0.92 -1.95
N GLU A 23 -9.36 0.78 -1.82
CA GLU A 23 -10.01 -0.50 -2.06
C GLU A 23 -9.84 -0.95 -3.49
N GLU A 24 -9.91 -0.02 -4.43
CA GLU A 24 -9.70 -0.35 -5.83
C GLU A 24 -8.26 -0.78 -6.09
N ILE A 25 -7.31 -0.10 -5.48
CA ILE A 25 -5.89 -0.47 -5.60
C ILE A 25 -5.69 -1.89 -5.07
N ILE A 26 -6.22 -2.17 -3.89
CA ILE A 26 -6.07 -3.49 -3.28
C ILE A 26 -6.69 -4.55 -4.18
N ARG A 27 -7.89 -4.29 -4.70
CA ARG A 27 -8.58 -5.26 -5.56
C ARG A 27 -7.72 -5.60 -6.77
N ARG A 28 -7.14 -4.59 -7.40
CA ARG A 28 -6.32 -4.82 -8.59
C ARG A 28 -5.06 -5.59 -8.27
N VAL A 29 -4.41 -5.26 -7.16
CA VAL A 29 -3.21 -5.98 -6.75
C VAL A 29 -3.53 -7.42 -6.43
N VAL A 30 -4.64 -7.67 -5.74
CA VAL A 30 -5.04 -9.03 -5.39
C VAL A 30 -5.33 -9.85 -6.65
N GLU A 31 -6.04 -9.27 -7.60
CA GLU A 31 -6.36 -9.99 -8.83
C GLU A 31 -5.11 -10.31 -9.65
N THR A 32 -4.14 -9.41 -9.62
CA THR A 32 -2.93 -9.57 -10.43
C THR A 32 -1.92 -10.49 -9.77
N ALA A 33 -1.69 -10.31 -8.48
CA ALA A 33 -0.57 -10.96 -7.79
C ALA A 33 -1.01 -12.09 -6.87
N ARG A 34 -2.25 -12.11 -6.41
CA ARG A 34 -2.76 -13.08 -5.46
C ARG A 34 -1.83 -13.21 -4.27
N PRO A 35 -1.58 -12.09 -3.57
CA PRO A 35 -0.60 -12.09 -2.50
C PRO A 35 -1.15 -12.70 -1.22
N GLU A 36 -0.24 -12.97 -0.29
CA GLU A 36 -0.63 -13.43 1.03
C GLU A 36 -1.07 -12.27 1.91
N ARG A 37 -0.37 -11.15 1.82
CA ARG A 37 -0.66 -9.95 2.61
C ARG A 37 -0.30 -8.70 1.84
N ILE A 38 -0.97 -7.60 2.15
CA ILE A 38 -0.61 -6.29 1.65
C ILE A 38 -0.57 -5.34 2.84
N ILE A 39 0.51 -4.60 2.98
CA ILE A 39 0.69 -3.65 4.07
C ILE A 39 0.84 -2.26 3.49
N LEU A 40 -0.01 -1.35 3.94
CA LEU A 40 0.07 0.06 3.59
C LEU A 40 1.04 0.72 4.55
N PHE A 41 2.04 1.44 4.03
CA PHE A 41 3.01 2.07 4.90
C PHE A 41 3.32 3.48 4.39
N GLY A 42 4.26 4.15 5.02
CA GLY A 42 4.65 5.49 4.63
C GLY A 42 3.60 6.51 5.02
N SER A 43 3.58 7.62 4.32
CA SER A 43 2.73 8.75 4.69
C SER A 43 1.25 8.39 4.62
N ALA A 44 0.83 7.54 3.69
CA ALA A 44 -0.57 7.14 3.60
C ALA A 44 -1.02 6.41 4.85
N ALA A 45 -0.17 5.53 5.39
CA ALA A 45 -0.51 4.79 6.61
C ALA A 45 -0.59 5.70 7.83
N ARG A 46 0.18 6.77 7.82
CA ARG A 46 0.20 7.72 8.93
C ARG A 46 -0.84 8.83 8.78
N GLY A 47 -1.56 8.87 7.66
CA GLY A 47 -2.51 9.95 7.40
C GLY A 47 -1.83 11.27 7.12
N GLU A 48 -0.63 11.23 6.57
CA GLU A 48 0.19 12.43 6.36
C GLU A 48 0.51 12.70 4.90
N MET A 49 -0.31 12.20 3.99
CA MET A 49 -0.05 12.37 2.56
C MET A 49 -0.10 13.84 2.17
N GLY A 50 0.92 14.26 1.44
CA GLY A 50 0.91 15.56 0.78
C GLY A 50 0.46 15.41 -0.66
N PRO A 51 0.46 16.52 -1.40
CA PRO A 51 -0.03 16.49 -2.79
C PRO A 51 0.80 15.60 -3.70
N ASN A 52 2.05 15.37 -3.35
CA ASN A 52 2.94 14.55 -4.18
C ASN A 52 3.31 13.23 -3.51
N SER A 53 2.59 12.84 -2.48
CA SER A 53 2.88 11.59 -1.79
C SER A 53 2.32 10.41 -2.56
N ASP A 54 3.06 9.31 -2.56
CA ASP A 54 2.62 8.06 -3.16
C ASP A 54 1.91 7.21 -2.12
N VAL A 55 1.09 6.29 -2.60
CA VAL A 55 0.54 5.23 -1.75
C VAL A 55 1.57 4.11 -1.74
N ASP A 56 2.15 3.82 -0.58
CA ASP A 56 3.23 2.85 -0.47
C ASP A 56 2.71 1.51 0.01
N LEU A 57 2.92 0.47 -0.78
CA LEU A 57 2.42 -0.86 -0.48
C LEU A 57 3.55 -1.88 -0.43
N LEU A 58 3.54 -2.70 0.62
CA LEU A 58 4.40 -3.87 0.70
C LEU A 58 3.52 -5.07 0.38
N VAL A 59 3.84 -5.78 -0.68
CA VAL A 59 3.07 -6.92 -1.16
C VAL A 59 3.85 -8.18 -0.83
N ILE A 60 3.28 -9.02 0.03
CA ILE A 60 3.95 -10.24 0.48
C ILE A 60 3.33 -11.42 -0.25
N LYS A 61 4.13 -12.09 -1.07
CA LYS A 61 3.66 -13.21 -1.86
C LYS A 61 4.60 -14.39 -1.70
N ARG A 62 4.02 -15.52 -1.35
CA ARG A 62 4.74 -16.77 -1.13
C ARG A 62 5.05 -17.46 -2.45
N GLY A 63 6.15 -18.20 -2.47
CA GLY A 63 6.45 -19.08 -3.59
C GLY A 63 7.52 -18.51 -4.49
N LYS A 64 7.70 -19.17 -5.61
CA LYS A 64 8.69 -18.77 -6.61
C LYS A 64 8.01 -18.06 -7.75
N TYR A 65 8.51 -16.89 -8.09
CA TYR A 65 7.95 -16.10 -9.18
C TYR A 65 8.98 -15.09 -9.61
N ASP A 66 8.79 -14.53 -10.79
CA ASP A 66 9.64 -13.48 -11.30
C ASP A 66 9.20 -12.16 -10.68
N ARG A 67 9.95 -11.70 -9.67
CA ARG A 67 9.57 -10.49 -8.92
C ARG A 67 9.44 -9.27 -9.84
N GLY A 68 10.41 -9.10 -10.74
CA GLY A 68 10.38 -7.94 -11.64
C GLY A 68 9.18 -7.97 -12.56
N GLY A 69 8.90 -9.14 -13.13
CA GLY A 69 7.75 -9.27 -14.01
C GLY A 69 6.43 -9.08 -13.26
N LEU A 70 6.34 -9.62 -12.05
CA LEU A 70 5.14 -9.46 -11.26
C LEU A 70 4.95 -8.00 -10.86
N THR A 71 6.02 -7.34 -10.45
CA THR A 71 5.95 -5.92 -10.09
C THR A 71 5.45 -5.09 -11.28
N GLU A 72 5.97 -5.38 -12.46
CA GLU A 72 5.53 -4.68 -13.66
C GLU A 72 4.05 -4.91 -13.92
N LYS A 73 3.58 -6.14 -13.77
CA LYS A 73 2.17 -6.44 -13.98
C LYS A 73 1.30 -5.69 -12.98
N ILE A 74 1.75 -5.59 -11.75
CA ILE A 74 1.02 -4.84 -10.74
C ILE A 74 0.90 -3.37 -11.14
N TYR A 75 2.02 -2.75 -11.54
CA TYR A 75 1.97 -1.35 -11.96
C TYR A 75 1.06 -1.15 -13.16
N LEU A 76 1.09 -2.07 -14.11
CA LEU A 76 0.20 -1.96 -15.27
C LEU A 76 -1.27 -2.09 -14.86
N SER A 77 -1.56 -2.94 -13.88
CA SER A 77 -2.93 -3.11 -13.43
C SER A 77 -3.46 -1.87 -12.70
N LEU A 78 -2.57 -1.04 -12.19
CA LEU A 78 -2.95 0.15 -11.45
C LEU A 78 -3.08 1.38 -12.31
N HIS A 79 -2.90 1.24 -13.61
CA HIS A 79 -3.02 2.37 -14.52
C HIS A 79 -4.43 2.97 -14.45
N GLY A 80 -4.50 4.28 -14.30
CA GLY A 80 -5.77 4.96 -14.28
C GLY A 80 -6.48 4.95 -12.94
N VAL A 81 -5.85 4.43 -11.89
CA VAL A 81 -6.51 4.34 -10.59
C VAL A 81 -6.63 5.69 -9.89
N GLY A 82 -5.90 6.69 -10.36
CA GLY A 82 -6.04 8.05 -9.85
C GLY A 82 -5.06 8.44 -8.76
N GLU A 83 -4.17 7.53 -8.38
CA GLU A 83 -3.15 7.81 -7.38
C GLU A 83 -1.83 7.20 -7.81
N ALA A 84 -0.74 7.83 -7.39
CA ALA A 84 0.57 7.24 -7.60
C ALA A 84 0.78 6.16 -6.53
N VAL A 85 1.16 4.98 -6.96
CA VAL A 85 1.33 3.84 -6.05
C VAL A 85 2.73 3.31 -6.20
N ASP A 86 3.40 3.09 -5.08
CA ASP A 86 4.74 2.53 -5.05
C ASP A 86 4.64 1.15 -4.41
N VAL A 87 5.14 0.14 -5.11
CA VAL A 87 4.93 -1.25 -4.72
C VAL A 87 6.26 -1.95 -4.51
N VAL A 88 6.42 -2.59 -3.35
CA VAL A 88 7.57 -3.44 -3.07
C VAL A 88 7.05 -4.86 -2.85
N VAL A 89 7.56 -5.80 -3.64
CA VAL A 89 7.12 -7.20 -3.56
C VAL A 89 8.18 -8.03 -2.87
N VAL A 90 7.79 -8.76 -1.83
CA VAL A 90 8.72 -9.62 -1.09
C VAL A 90 8.04 -10.94 -0.78
N THR A 91 8.86 -11.95 -0.43
CA THR A 91 8.33 -13.22 0.08
C THR A 91 8.14 -13.11 1.59
N PRO A 92 7.34 -14.00 2.18
CA PRO A 92 7.22 -14.00 3.65
C PRO A 92 8.58 -14.21 4.33
N GLU A 93 9.44 -15.01 3.73
CA GLU A 93 10.78 -15.25 4.29
C GLU A 93 11.60 -13.97 4.30
N GLN A 94 11.53 -13.19 3.21
CA GLN A 94 12.24 -11.92 3.15
C GLN A 94 11.69 -10.93 4.16
N ALA A 95 10.37 -10.90 4.30
CA ALA A 95 9.75 -10.00 5.26
C ALA A 95 10.19 -10.34 6.68
N GLU A 96 10.20 -11.62 7.02
CA GLU A 96 10.62 -12.04 8.36
C GLU A 96 12.10 -11.76 8.60
N LYS A 97 12.93 -12.04 7.59
CA LYS A 97 14.36 -11.82 7.71
C LYS A 97 14.71 -10.37 8.01
N HIS A 98 13.97 -9.43 7.43
CA HIS A 98 14.29 -8.01 7.54
C HIS A 98 13.41 -7.24 8.50
N ARG A 99 12.59 -7.93 9.28
CA ARG A 99 11.64 -7.21 10.13
C ARG A 99 12.33 -6.45 11.27
N GLU A 100 13.49 -6.94 11.72
CA GLU A 100 14.20 -6.32 12.83
C GLU A 100 15.40 -5.49 12.40
N THR A 101 15.67 -5.39 11.11
CA THR A 101 16.80 -4.59 10.63
C THR A 101 16.31 -3.22 10.21
N HIS A 102 17.15 -2.20 10.38
CA HIS A 102 16.80 -0.84 9.97
C HIS A 102 17.26 -0.60 8.55
N TRP A 103 16.86 -1.43 7.66
CA TRP A 103 17.41 -1.51 6.33
C TRP A 103 16.30 -1.52 5.31
N MET A 104 16.39 -0.66 4.31
CA MET A 104 15.42 -0.52 3.25
C MET A 104 14.04 -0.18 3.81
N VAL A 105 13.00 -0.45 3.02
CA VAL A 105 11.64 -0.10 3.40
C VAL A 105 10.92 -1.21 4.14
N ILE A 106 11.50 -2.41 4.18
CA ILE A 106 10.78 -3.57 4.74
C ILE A 106 10.56 -3.42 6.23
N CYS A 107 11.61 -3.03 6.96
CA CYS A 107 11.48 -2.87 8.39
C CYS A 107 10.48 -1.78 8.77
N PRO A 108 10.58 -0.56 8.23
CA PRO A 108 9.59 0.46 8.55
C PRO A 108 8.17 0.04 8.17
N ALA A 109 8.01 -0.65 7.03
CA ALA A 109 6.69 -1.08 6.60
C ALA A 109 6.07 -2.04 7.61
N LEU A 110 6.85 -2.98 8.11
CA LEU A 110 6.33 -3.97 9.07
C LEU A 110 6.09 -3.37 10.44
N ARG A 111 6.86 -2.35 10.83
CA ARG A 111 6.72 -1.75 12.16
C ARG A 111 5.63 -0.70 12.21
N GLU A 112 5.50 0.09 11.16
CA GLU A 112 4.62 1.25 11.18
C GLU A 112 3.45 1.12 10.21
N GLY A 113 3.44 0.08 9.41
CA GLY A 113 2.43 -0.08 8.40
C GLY A 113 1.14 -0.65 8.95
N ARG A 114 0.12 -0.59 8.12
CA ARG A 114 -1.19 -1.11 8.45
C ARG A 114 -1.54 -2.20 7.45
N GLU A 115 -1.87 -3.38 7.95
CA GLU A 115 -2.27 -4.46 7.05
C GLU A 115 -3.63 -4.14 6.46
N VAL A 116 -3.69 -4.09 5.13
CA VAL A 116 -4.92 -3.74 4.42
C VAL A 116 -5.50 -4.94 3.69
N TYR A 117 -4.80 -6.05 3.66
CA TYR A 117 -5.30 -7.27 3.02
C TYR A 117 -4.54 -8.49 3.54
N HIS A 118 -5.25 -9.59 3.76
CA HIS A 118 -4.62 -10.90 3.95
C HIS A 118 -5.51 -11.96 3.31
N SER A 119 -4.87 -12.98 2.76
CA SER A 119 -5.62 -14.08 2.15
C SER A 119 -6.21 -15.01 3.19
#